data_3dda1ca45d39c6322dc732b6c9086536
#
_entry.id   3dda1ca45d39c6322dc732b6c9086536
#
_cell.length_a   1.000
_cell.length_b   1.000
_cell.length_c   1.000
_cell.angle_alpha   90.00
_cell.angle_beta   90.00
_cell.angle_gamma   90.00
#
_symmetry.space_group_name_H-M   'P 1'
#
loop_
_entity.id
_entity.type
_entity.pdbx_description
1 polymer ?
#
loop_
_entity_poly.entity_id
_entity_poly.type
_entity_poly.pdbx_seq_one_letter_code
_entity_poly.pdbx_strand_id
1 'polypeptide(L)'
;MASTPEGIVKDKVKKVLAKYGDELDALWVVPSGMGSPTLDCIICYRGHHIEVETKAPGKLPTPRQLITMEKKEKAGAKVFVIDGDIGCARLDDYLAGIKAGLVEKR
;
A
#
# COMPACT_ATOMS: atom_id res chain seq x y z
N MET A 1 18.02 4.75 -7.14
CA MET A 1 17.96 3.27 -7.19
C MET A 1 17.94 2.71 -5.77
N ALA A 2 17.03 1.82 -5.49
CA ALA A 2 16.94 1.20 -4.17
C ALA A 2 18.08 0.20 -3.98
N SER A 3 18.78 0.29 -2.85
CA SER A 3 19.85 -0.63 -2.49
C SER A 3 19.51 -1.49 -1.28
N THR A 4 18.40 -1.19 -0.57
CA THR A 4 17.96 -1.96 0.59
C THR A 4 16.89 -2.98 0.18
N PRO A 5 16.75 -4.10 0.93
CA PRO A 5 15.69 -5.07 0.64
C PRO A 5 14.30 -4.44 0.67
N GLU A 6 14.00 -3.58 1.63
CA GLU A 6 12.71 -2.91 1.69
C GLU A 6 12.52 -1.93 0.52
N GLY A 7 13.58 -1.20 0.15
CA GLY A 7 13.54 -0.28 -0.99
C GLY A 7 13.25 -1.00 -2.30
N ILE A 8 13.76 -2.22 -2.47
CA ILE A 8 13.44 -3.05 -3.64
C ILE A 8 11.95 -3.39 -3.67
N VAL A 9 11.37 -3.70 -2.51
CA VAL A 9 9.91 -3.97 -2.42
C VAL A 9 9.13 -2.71 -2.78
N LYS A 10 9.53 -1.55 -2.28
CA LYS A 10 8.89 -0.28 -2.64
C LYS A 10 8.91 -0.03 -4.15
N ASP A 11 10.03 -0.30 -4.80
CA ASP A 11 10.14 -0.14 -6.25
C ASP A 11 9.20 -1.08 -7.00
N LYS A 12 9.03 -2.31 -6.52
CA LYS A 12 8.07 -3.26 -7.11
C LYS A 12 6.63 -2.76 -6.98
N VAL A 13 6.27 -2.19 -5.83
CA VAL A 13 4.95 -1.59 -5.62
C VAL A 13 4.75 -0.42 -6.58
N LYS A 14 5.75 0.44 -6.72
CA LYS A 14 5.67 1.58 -7.64
C LYS A 14 5.40 1.13 -9.08
N LYS A 15 6.00 0.03 -9.51
CA LYS A 15 5.76 -0.53 -10.85
C LYS A 15 4.32 -1.00 -11.03
N VAL A 16 3.75 -1.63 -9.99
CA VAL A 16 2.33 -2.02 -10.03
C VAL A 16 1.45 -0.78 -10.18
N LEU A 17 1.66 0.23 -9.35
CA LEU A 17 0.84 1.44 -9.36
C LEU A 17 0.91 2.20 -10.69
N ALA A 18 2.08 2.21 -11.32
CA ALA A 18 2.29 2.89 -12.60
C ALA A 18 1.41 2.36 -13.72
N LYS A 19 0.92 1.13 -13.62
CA LYS A 19 0.05 0.51 -14.64
C LYS A 19 -1.33 1.15 -14.72
N TYR A 20 -1.74 1.90 -13.69
CA TYR A 20 -3.12 2.40 -13.55
C TYR A 20 -3.28 3.86 -13.97
N GLY A 21 -2.21 4.51 -14.40
CA GLY A 21 -2.26 5.82 -15.05
C GLY A 21 -2.73 6.96 -14.15
N ASP A 22 -3.33 7.96 -14.76
CA ASP A 22 -3.68 9.23 -14.09
C ASP A 22 -4.85 9.12 -13.11
N GLU A 23 -5.62 8.05 -13.18
CA GLU A 23 -6.74 7.86 -12.27
C GLU A 23 -6.32 7.35 -10.89
N LEU A 24 -5.06 6.97 -10.73
CA LEU A 24 -4.51 6.53 -9.47
C LEU A 24 -3.54 7.57 -8.94
N ASP A 25 -3.80 8.05 -7.73
CA ASP A 25 -2.89 8.93 -7.01
C ASP A 25 -2.27 8.18 -5.84
N ALA A 26 -0.96 8.26 -5.71
CA ALA A 26 -0.23 7.60 -4.64
C ALA A 26 0.71 8.58 -3.96
N LEU A 27 0.60 8.68 -2.64
CA LEU A 27 1.49 9.49 -1.81
C LEU A 27 2.39 8.55 -1.01
N TRP A 28 3.69 8.63 -1.25
CA TRP A 28 4.68 7.94 -0.44
C TRP A 28 5.07 8.82 0.72
N VAL A 29 4.79 8.34 1.92
CA VAL A 29 5.02 9.13 3.14
C VAL A 29 6.50 9.10 3.49
N VAL A 30 7.05 10.28 3.74
CA VAL A 30 8.43 10.41 4.20
C VAL A 30 8.43 10.46 5.72
N PRO A 31 9.12 9.56 6.41
CA PRO A 31 9.18 9.59 7.88
C PRO A 31 9.79 10.90 8.36
N SER A 32 9.06 11.61 9.24
CA SER A 32 9.53 12.87 9.80
C SER A 32 10.09 12.73 11.21
N GLY A 33 9.84 11.59 11.86
CA GLY A 33 10.21 11.39 13.26
C GLY A 33 9.31 12.13 14.24
N MET A 34 8.41 12.96 13.76
CA MET A 34 7.56 13.82 14.59
C MET A 34 6.07 13.58 14.38
N GLY A 35 5.71 12.89 13.32
CA GLY A 35 4.32 12.74 12.92
C GLY A 35 3.58 11.62 13.61
N SER A 36 2.28 11.59 13.37
CA SER A 36 1.42 10.47 13.75
C SER A 36 1.82 9.21 13.00
N PRO A 37 1.53 8.03 13.55
CA PRO A 37 1.79 6.78 12.84
C PRO A 37 1.06 6.75 11.49
N THR A 38 1.82 6.47 10.43
CA THR A 38 1.28 6.33 9.07
C THR A 38 1.85 5.09 8.44
N LEU A 39 1.15 4.60 7.39
CA LEU A 39 1.69 3.55 6.54
C LEU A 39 2.54 4.19 5.42
N ASP A 40 3.28 3.37 4.69
CA ASP A 40 4.28 3.87 3.73
C ASP A 40 3.67 4.56 2.53
N CYS A 41 2.53 4.12 2.05
CA CYS A 41 1.90 4.66 0.86
C CYS A 41 0.39 4.77 1.02
N ILE A 42 -0.14 5.92 0.64
CA ILE A 42 -1.57 6.19 0.66
C ILE A 42 -2.03 6.34 -0.79
N ILE A 43 -3.03 5.54 -1.18
CA ILE A 43 -3.49 5.44 -2.56
C ILE A 43 -4.96 5.80 -2.65
N CYS A 44 -5.30 6.61 -3.63
CA CYS A 44 -6.68 6.87 -4.02
C CYS A 44 -6.86 6.43 -5.48
N TYR A 45 -7.80 5.54 -5.73
CA TYR A 45 -8.07 5.03 -7.06
C TYR A 45 -9.58 4.84 -7.26
N ARG A 46 -10.16 5.60 -8.16
CA ARG A 46 -11.59 5.53 -8.52
C ARG A 46 -12.51 5.51 -7.30
N GLY A 47 -12.22 6.36 -6.33
CA GLY A 47 -13.02 6.47 -5.10
C GLY A 47 -12.70 5.45 -4.02
N HIS A 48 -11.67 4.63 -4.21
CA HIS A 48 -11.21 3.67 -3.22
C HIS A 48 -9.98 4.20 -2.50
N HIS A 49 -9.97 4.05 -1.18
CA HIS A 49 -8.83 4.40 -0.33
C HIS A 49 -8.06 3.12 0.01
N ILE A 50 -6.81 3.08 -0.36
CA ILE A 50 -5.93 1.91 -0.15
C ILE A 50 -4.66 2.40 0.52
N GLU A 51 -4.16 1.65 1.50
CA GLU A 51 -2.88 1.97 2.12
C GLU A 51 -1.98 0.75 2.10
N VAL A 52 -0.69 0.99 1.89
CA VAL A 52 0.31 -0.07 1.77
C VAL A 52 1.42 0.17 2.77
N GLU A 53 1.75 -0.87 3.51
CA GLU A 53 2.95 -0.95 4.34
C GLU A 53 3.92 -1.89 3.67
N THR A 54 5.13 -1.43 3.36
CA THR A 54 6.17 -2.27 2.76
C THR A 54 7.13 -2.76 3.82
N LYS A 55 7.57 -4.00 3.66
CA LYS A 55 8.53 -4.66 4.54
C LYS A 55 9.60 -5.34 3.70
N ALA A 56 10.79 -5.48 4.26
CA ALA A 56 11.80 -6.36 3.68
C ALA A 56 11.26 -7.79 3.69
N PRO A 57 11.69 -8.64 2.74
CA PRO A 57 11.18 -10.02 2.66
C PRO A 57 11.27 -10.76 4.00
N GLY A 58 10.16 -11.35 4.42
CA GLY A 58 10.06 -12.11 5.67
C GLY A 58 9.88 -11.28 6.94
N LYS A 59 9.89 -9.95 6.83
CA LYS A 59 9.66 -9.08 7.99
C LYS A 59 8.17 -8.87 8.23
N LEU A 60 7.80 -8.79 9.50
CA LEU A 60 6.41 -8.59 9.90
C LEU A 60 6.19 -7.17 10.43
N PRO A 61 4.96 -6.67 10.35
CA PRO A 61 4.62 -5.40 10.98
C PRO A 61 4.85 -5.45 12.49
N THR A 62 5.23 -4.31 13.05
CA THR A 62 5.34 -4.17 14.50
C THR A 62 3.95 -4.12 15.12
N PRO A 63 3.81 -4.41 16.45
CA PRO A 63 2.52 -4.25 17.13
C PRO A 63 1.90 -2.87 16.94
N ARG A 64 2.71 -1.81 16.94
CA ARG A 64 2.24 -0.44 16.72
C ARG A 64 1.69 -0.24 15.31
N GLN A 65 2.35 -0.82 14.32
CA GLN A 65 1.87 -0.78 12.93
C GLN A 65 0.56 -1.55 12.77
N LEU A 66 0.41 -2.69 13.45
CA LEU A 66 -0.84 -3.46 13.41
C LEU A 66 -2.01 -2.66 13.97
N ILE A 67 -1.79 -1.89 15.04
CA ILE A 67 -2.82 -1.01 15.61
C ILE A 67 -3.21 0.07 14.59
N THR A 68 -2.23 0.67 13.93
CA THR A 68 -2.48 1.69 12.90
C THR A 68 -3.29 1.10 11.75
N MET A 69 -2.93 -0.09 11.26
CA MET A 69 -3.63 -0.79 10.18
C MET A 69 -5.09 -1.08 10.55
N GLU A 70 -5.32 -1.54 11.78
CA GLU A 70 -6.68 -1.82 12.24
C GLU A 70 -7.55 -0.57 12.24
N LYS A 71 -7.00 0.56 12.71
CA LYS A 71 -7.72 1.84 12.69
C LYS A 71 -8.05 2.27 11.27
N LYS A 72 -7.13 2.09 10.33
CA LYS A 72 -7.34 2.45 8.93
C LYS A 72 -8.44 1.59 8.31
N GLU A 73 -8.42 0.29 8.57
CA GLU A 73 -9.43 -0.62 8.04
C GLU A 73 -10.82 -0.33 8.61
N LYS A 74 -10.91 -0.01 9.90
CA LYS A 74 -12.19 0.39 10.51
C LYS A 74 -12.73 1.67 9.90
N ALA A 75 -11.85 2.57 9.46
CA ALA A 75 -12.25 3.83 8.82
C ALA A 75 -12.60 3.65 7.34
N GLY A 76 -12.43 2.44 6.79
CA GLY A 76 -12.83 2.13 5.42
C GLY A 76 -11.70 1.92 4.42
N ALA A 77 -10.45 2.02 4.85
CA ALA A 77 -9.32 1.77 3.96
C ALA A 77 -9.11 0.28 3.73
N LYS A 78 -8.64 -0.08 2.54
CA LYS A 78 -8.10 -1.41 2.27
C LYS A 78 -6.60 -1.36 2.53
N VAL A 79 -6.10 -2.22 3.42
CA VAL A 79 -4.69 -2.22 3.82
C VAL A 79 -3.98 -3.45 3.28
N PHE A 80 -2.79 -3.24 2.72
CA PHE A 80 -1.89 -4.30 2.27
C PHE A 80 -0.56 -4.21 3.00
N VAL A 81 -0.05 -5.35 3.42
CA VAL A 81 1.34 -5.49 3.86
C VAL A 81 2.07 -6.24 2.76
N ILE A 82 3.10 -5.63 2.19
CA ILE A 82 3.78 -6.18 1.03
C ILE A 82 5.26 -6.34 1.35
N ASP A 83 5.76 -7.58 1.24
CA ASP A 83 7.17 -7.88 1.44
C ASP A 83 7.81 -8.57 0.23
N GLY A 84 7.09 -8.63 -0.89
CA GLY A 84 7.59 -9.24 -2.11
C GLY A 84 6.54 -9.42 -3.18
N ASP A 85 6.80 -10.33 -4.12
CA ASP A 85 6.00 -10.49 -5.33
C ASP A 85 4.56 -10.93 -5.08
N ILE A 86 4.32 -11.78 -4.08
CA ILE A 86 2.97 -12.25 -3.77
C ILE A 86 2.08 -11.08 -3.34
N GLY A 87 2.59 -10.23 -2.45
CA GLY A 87 1.86 -9.03 -2.02
C GLY A 87 1.62 -8.06 -3.16
N CYS A 88 2.60 -7.88 -4.04
CA CYS A 88 2.44 -7.05 -5.23
C CYS A 88 1.36 -7.59 -6.16
N ALA A 89 1.30 -8.91 -6.36
CA ALA A 89 0.28 -9.53 -7.19
C ALA A 89 -1.13 -9.34 -6.59
N ARG A 90 -1.24 -9.45 -5.26
CA ARG A 90 -2.52 -9.22 -4.57
C ARG A 90 -2.98 -7.77 -4.72
N LEU A 91 -2.08 -6.82 -4.59
CA LEU A 91 -2.41 -5.40 -4.81
C LEU A 91 -2.86 -5.17 -6.24
N ASP A 92 -2.12 -5.72 -7.21
CA ASP A 92 -2.44 -5.60 -8.63
C ASP A 92 -3.83 -6.18 -8.93
N ASP A 93 -4.13 -7.37 -8.41
CA ASP A 93 -5.45 -7.99 -8.57
C ASP A 93 -6.57 -7.13 -7.99
N TYR A 94 -6.35 -6.53 -6.83
CA TYR A 94 -7.33 -5.66 -6.20
C TYR A 94 -7.59 -4.40 -7.04
N LEU A 95 -6.53 -3.76 -7.54
CA LEU A 95 -6.65 -2.59 -8.40
C LEU A 95 -7.32 -2.93 -9.73
N ALA A 96 -6.97 -4.06 -10.32
CA ALA A 96 -7.62 -4.54 -11.55
C ALA A 96 -9.11 -4.82 -11.31
N GLY A 97 -9.47 -5.34 -10.14
CA GLY A 97 -10.86 -5.54 -9.73
C GLY A 97 -11.62 -4.24 -9.61
N ILE A 98 -11.00 -3.19 -9.05
CA ILE A 98 -11.61 -1.86 -9.00
C ILE A 98 -11.86 -1.33 -10.41
N LYS A 99 -10.86 -1.45 -11.29
CA LYS A 99 -10.95 -1.00 -12.68
C LYS A 99 -12.10 -1.70 -13.42
N ALA A 100 -12.32 -2.96 -13.12
CA ALA A 100 -13.39 -3.76 -13.73
C ALA A 100 -14.76 -3.55 -13.06
N GLY A 101 -14.83 -2.74 -12.00
CA GLY A 101 -16.09 -2.51 -11.28
C GLY A 101 -16.51 -3.67 -10.38
N LEU A 102 -15.59 -4.58 -10.04
CA LEU A 102 -15.89 -5.76 -9.25
C LEU A 102 -15.74 -5.57 -7.74
N VAL A 103 -15.14 -4.45 -7.32
CA VAL A 103 -14.90 -4.15 -5.90
C VAL A 103 -15.82 -3.03 -5.46
N GLU A 104 -16.59 -3.26 -4.41
CA GLU A 104 -17.45 -2.24 -3.85
C GLU A 104 -16.66 -1.28 -2.98
N LYS A 105 -17.08 -0.01 -2.98
CA LYS A 105 -16.49 1.01 -2.10
C LYS A 105 -16.79 0.67 -0.65
N ARG A 106 -15.79 0.86 0.19
CA ARG A 106 -15.89 0.56 1.63
C ARG A 106 -16.43 1.74 2.41
#